data_e8891f1d9ed77baa7080fd007276cc6f
#
_entry.id   e8891f1d9ed77baa7080fd007276cc6f
#
_cell.length_a   1.000
_cell.length_b   1.000
_cell.length_c   1.000
_cell.angle_alpha   90.00
_cell.angle_beta   90.00
_cell.angle_gamma   90.00
#
_symmetry.space_group_name_H-M   'P 1'
#
loop_
_entity.id
_entity.type
_entity.pdbx_description
1 polymer ?
#
loop_
_entity_poly.entity_id
_entity_poly.type
_entity_poly.pdbx_seq_one_letter_code
_entity_poly.pdbx_strand_id
1 'polypeptide(L)'
;MPDDRSHDVPSAFFPSYDVLSPRTQGVPFVFSSPHSGRLYPPEFLAISRLDPKTLRRSEDCFVDKLFRPVASLGAPLISARFPRAYLDLNREPYELDPELVLEPLPAHANTQSIRVAGGLGTVARIVADGEEIYPSRLRLENVLARIEQLYFPFHAELSRLVTQTRENFGYAVLIDCHSMPSTAMAPGGAQRPDIVIGDRFGASADPRLTLLIRDEFQRRGFKVQLNRPYAGGYITEHHGRPGRGTHAIQLEINRGLYINELTFQENSGYQRLSEVLIDIVSTLFREVPGILDYRAAAE
;
A
#
# COMPACT_ATOMS: atom_id res chain seq x y z
N MET A 1 -13.87 12.88 -35.59
CA MET A 1 -14.36 12.85 -34.23
C MET A 1 -13.42 11.96 -33.47
N PRO A 2 -12.68 12.37 -32.44
CA PRO A 2 -11.97 11.43 -31.57
C PRO A 2 -13.02 10.56 -30.89
N ASP A 3 -12.74 9.26 -30.83
CA ASP A 3 -13.63 8.24 -30.29
C ASP A 3 -13.92 8.56 -28.81
N ASP A 4 -15.21 8.79 -28.48
CA ASP A 4 -15.72 9.15 -27.15
C ASP A 4 -15.49 8.05 -26.07
N ARG A 5 -14.90 6.91 -26.49
CA ARG A 5 -14.61 5.76 -25.61
C ARG A 5 -13.31 5.87 -24.80
N SER A 6 -12.54 6.95 -24.93
CA SER A 6 -11.29 7.17 -24.19
C SER A 6 -11.49 7.60 -22.73
N HIS A 7 -12.72 7.69 -22.24
CA HIS A 7 -13.08 8.29 -20.96
C HIS A 7 -13.41 7.28 -19.85
N ASP A 8 -13.63 6.01 -20.19
CA ASP A 8 -14.02 4.99 -19.22
C ASP A 8 -12.81 4.38 -18.50
N VAL A 9 -13.04 4.02 -17.24
CA VAL A 9 -12.06 3.19 -16.51
C VAL A 9 -11.91 1.86 -17.22
N PRO A 10 -10.67 1.43 -17.57
CA PRO A 10 -10.46 0.19 -18.33
C PRO A 10 -11.15 -1.01 -17.72
N SER A 11 -11.91 -1.75 -18.53
CA SER A 11 -12.66 -2.93 -18.08
C SER A 11 -11.77 -4.02 -17.47
N ALA A 12 -10.51 -4.09 -17.87
CA ALA A 12 -9.51 -5.00 -17.34
C ALA A 12 -9.22 -4.76 -15.84
N PHE A 13 -9.55 -3.59 -15.30
CA PHE A 13 -9.36 -3.31 -13.88
C PHE A 13 -10.46 -3.89 -12.99
N PHE A 14 -11.57 -4.38 -13.55
CA PHE A 14 -12.67 -4.94 -12.77
C PHE A 14 -12.58 -6.47 -12.62
N PRO A 15 -12.85 -6.98 -11.39
CA PRO A 15 -13.01 -6.20 -10.16
C PRO A 15 -11.74 -5.39 -9.84
N SER A 16 -11.87 -4.26 -9.09
CA SER A 16 -10.75 -3.35 -8.84
C SER A 16 -9.67 -3.91 -7.91
N TYR A 17 -9.98 -4.98 -7.20
CA TYR A 17 -9.10 -5.66 -6.25
C TYR A 17 -9.33 -7.17 -6.26
N ASP A 18 -8.38 -7.88 -5.70
CA ASP A 18 -8.51 -9.30 -5.33
C ASP A 18 -8.46 -9.43 -3.80
N VAL A 19 -9.30 -10.30 -3.24
CA VAL A 19 -9.23 -10.70 -1.84
C VAL A 19 -8.89 -12.18 -1.76
N LEU A 20 -7.73 -12.48 -1.22
CA LEU A 20 -7.35 -13.84 -0.88
C LEU A 20 -7.75 -14.12 0.56
N SER A 21 -8.88 -14.79 0.75
CA SER A 21 -9.43 -15.13 2.05
C SER A 21 -8.96 -16.50 2.52
N PRO A 22 -8.67 -16.67 3.82
CA PRO A 22 -8.54 -18.00 4.41
C PRO A 22 -9.89 -18.74 4.40
N ARG A 23 -9.88 -20.07 4.53
CA ARG A 23 -11.12 -20.86 4.68
C ARG A 23 -11.93 -20.42 5.91
N THR A 24 -11.21 -20.11 6.99
CA THR A 24 -11.73 -19.50 8.22
C THR A 24 -10.65 -18.55 8.74
N GLN A 25 -11.02 -17.32 9.06
CA GLN A 25 -10.08 -16.40 9.66
C GLN A 25 -9.77 -16.85 11.09
N GLY A 26 -8.50 -17.16 11.36
CA GLY A 26 -8.04 -17.71 12.64
C GLY A 26 -7.24 -16.72 13.48
N VAL A 27 -6.95 -15.52 12.95
CA VAL A 27 -6.06 -14.54 13.56
C VAL A 27 -6.58 -13.11 13.37
N PRO A 28 -6.30 -12.18 14.30
CA PRO A 28 -6.80 -10.81 14.26
C PRO A 28 -6.02 -9.90 13.29
N PHE A 29 -5.61 -10.44 12.14
CA PHE A 29 -4.81 -9.71 11.16
C PHE A 29 -5.52 -9.57 9.83
N VAL A 30 -5.27 -8.43 9.17
CA VAL A 30 -5.63 -8.13 7.78
C VAL A 30 -4.38 -7.61 7.08
N PHE A 31 -4.14 -8.06 5.86
CA PHE A 31 -3.04 -7.57 5.03
C PHE A 31 -3.57 -6.79 3.84
N SER A 32 -2.88 -5.69 3.47
CA SER A 32 -3.19 -4.86 2.31
C SER A 32 -1.95 -4.74 1.43
N SER A 33 -2.11 -4.84 0.12
CA SER A 33 -1.06 -4.56 -0.86
C SER A 33 -1.62 -3.66 -1.96
N PRO A 34 -1.73 -2.35 -1.70
CA PRO A 34 -2.45 -1.41 -2.56
C PRO A 34 -1.70 -1.03 -3.83
N HIS A 35 -0.39 -1.29 -3.91
CA HIS A 35 0.48 -0.84 -5.00
C HIS A 35 1.12 -1.97 -5.82
N SER A 36 0.68 -3.21 -5.64
CA SER A 36 1.21 -4.37 -6.38
C SER A 36 0.47 -4.65 -7.69
N GLY A 37 -0.53 -3.84 -8.02
CA GLY A 37 -1.29 -3.98 -9.26
C GLY A 37 -0.41 -3.77 -10.49
N ARG A 38 -0.53 -4.69 -11.46
CA ARG A 38 0.35 -4.76 -12.63
C ARG A 38 -0.39 -4.98 -13.95
N LEU A 39 -1.67 -4.65 -13.98
CA LEU A 39 -2.43 -4.61 -15.22
C LEU A 39 -2.19 -3.25 -15.90
N TYR A 40 -1.64 -3.28 -17.09
CA TYR A 40 -1.39 -2.10 -17.93
C TYR A 40 -2.16 -2.26 -19.25
N PRO A 41 -3.49 -2.06 -19.25
CA PRO A 41 -4.29 -2.26 -20.43
C PRO A 41 -3.98 -1.23 -21.51
N PRO A 42 -4.25 -1.56 -22.80
CA PRO A 42 -4.00 -0.67 -23.93
C PRO A 42 -4.59 0.73 -23.76
N GLU A 43 -5.76 0.85 -23.13
CA GLU A 43 -6.47 2.11 -22.89
C GLU A 43 -5.66 3.03 -21.98
N PHE A 44 -5.03 2.48 -20.93
CA PHE A 44 -4.15 3.26 -20.05
C PHE A 44 -2.85 3.64 -20.77
N LEU A 45 -2.24 2.68 -21.49
CA LEU A 45 -1.01 2.94 -22.21
C LEU A 45 -1.19 3.98 -23.33
N ALA A 46 -2.36 4.03 -23.96
CA ALA A 46 -2.67 4.99 -25.03
C ALA A 46 -2.74 6.45 -24.53
N ILE A 47 -3.08 6.67 -23.26
CA ILE A 47 -3.13 8.01 -22.65
C ILE A 47 -1.84 8.37 -21.89
N SER A 48 -0.87 7.43 -21.80
CA SER A 48 0.41 7.67 -21.17
C SER A 48 1.47 8.05 -22.21
N ARG A 49 2.34 9.00 -21.86
CA ARG A 49 3.56 9.28 -22.64
C ARG A 49 4.72 8.37 -22.29
N LEU A 50 4.57 7.59 -21.20
CA LEU A 50 5.60 6.69 -20.69
C LEU A 50 5.36 5.28 -21.16
N ASP A 51 6.43 4.55 -21.40
CA ASP A 51 6.38 3.12 -21.66
C ASP A 51 6.04 2.30 -20.41
N PRO A 52 5.57 1.05 -20.57
CA PRO A 52 5.17 0.24 -19.42
C PRO A 52 6.29 0.02 -18.40
N LYS A 53 7.55 -0.03 -18.82
CA LYS A 53 8.68 -0.25 -17.92
C LYS A 53 8.92 0.97 -17.03
N THR A 54 8.79 2.17 -17.57
CA THR A 54 8.91 3.42 -16.83
C THR A 54 7.74 3.56 -15.83
N LEU A 55 6.50 3.27 -16.23
CA LEU A 55 5.33 3.28 -15.36
C LEU A 55 5.49 2.34 -14.16
N ARG A 56 6.10 1.17 -14.36
CA ARG A 56 6.35 0.17 -13.32
C ARG A 56 7.33 0.62 -12.23
N ARG A 57 8.07 1.69 -12.39
CA ARG A 57 8.99 2.23 -11.37
C ARG A 57 8.26 2.65 -10.09
N SER A 58 6.97 2.98 -10.18
CA SER A 58 6.12 3.27 -9.02
C SER A 58 5.48 2.02 -8.38
N GLU A 59 5.54 0.87 -9.04
CA GLU A 59 4.92 -0.39 -8.61
C GLU A 59 5.67 -0.99 -7.41
N ASP A 60 4.94 -1.48 -6.43
CA ASP A 60 5.47 -2.35 -5.36
C ASP A 60 5.46 -3.80 -5.86
N CYS A 61 6.39 -4.06 -6.80
CA CYS A 61 6.43 -5.33 -7.55
C CYS A 61 6.43 -6.53 -6.62
N PHE A 62 5.50 -7.47 -6.85
CA PHE A 62 5.40 -8.76 -6.17
C PHE A 62 5.18 -8.73 -4.67
N VAL A 63 4.89 -7.58 -4.05
CA VAL A 63 4.57 -7.52 -2.62
C VAL A 63 3.33 -8.35 -2.30
N ASP A 64 2.31 -8.32 -3.17
CA ASP A 64 1.14 -9.21 -3.09
C ASP A 64 1.52 -10.70 -3.08
N LYS A 65 2.54 -11.09 -3.84
CA LYS A 65 3.02 -12.47 -3.88
C LYS A 65 3.81 -12.85 -2.64
N LEU A 66 4.67 -11.94 -2.13
CA LEU A 66 5.44 -12.16 -0.91
C LEU A 66 4.53 -12.42 0.29
N PHE A 67 3.39 -11.72 0.37
CA PHE A 67 2.43 -11.88 1.46
C PHE A 67 1.28 -12.87 1.16
N ARG A 68 1.20 -13.42 -0.05
CA ARG A 68 0.17 -14.41 -0.43
C ARG A 68 -0.03 -15.56 0.58
N PRO A 69 1.05 -16.12 1.19
CA PRO A 69 0.92 -17.22 2.12
C PRO A 69 0.15 -16.90 3.41
N VAL A 70 -0.06 -15.62 3.77
CA VAL A 70 -0.80 -15.24 4.98
C VAL A 70 -2.23 -15.80 5.00
N ALA A 71 -2.83 -15.99 3.82
CA ALA A 71 -4.16 -16.59 3.73
C ALA A 71 -4.17 -18.06 4.20
N SER A 72 -3.14 -18.82 3.90
CA SER A 72 -2.98 -20.19 4.40
C SER A 72 -2.73 -20.22 5.91
N LEU A 73 -2.21 -19.13 6.49
CA LEU A 73 -1.97 -18.96 7.92
C LEU A 73 -3.18 -18.38 8.68
N GLY A 74 -4.28 -18.06 7.98
CA GLY A 74 -5.54 -17.65 8.59
C GLY A 74 -5.85 -16.14 8.56
N ALA A 75 -5.11 -15.32 7.79
CA ALA A 75 -5.38 -13.89 7.63
C ALA A 75 -5.79 -13.54 6.19
N PRO A 76 -6.78 -12.67 5.93
CA PRO A 76 -7.08 -12.20 4.58
C PRO A 76 -6.02 -11.23 4.06
N LEU A 77 -5.80 -11.24 2.74
CA LEU A 77 -4.98 -10.31 1.99
C LEU A 77 -5.83 -9.66 0.90
N ILE A 78 -5.92 -8.32 0.89
CA ILE A 78 -6.49 -7.55 -0.20
C ILE A 78 -5.37 -6.92 -1.04
N SER A 79 -5.48 -6.97 -2.37
CA SER A 79 -4.51 -6.36 -3.28
C SER A 79 -5.19 -5.66 -4.45
N ALA A 80 -4.66 -4.50 -4.87
CA ALA A 80 -5.12 -3.80 -6.06
C ALA A 80 -4.74 -4.56 -7.33
N ARG A 81 -5.56 -4.47 -8.39
CA ARG A 81 -5.26 -5.05 -9.71
C ARG A 81 -4.63 -4.01 -10.65
N PHE A 82 -5.03 -2.76 -10.53
CA PHE A 82 -4.52 -1.64 -11.32
C PHE A 82 -3.22 -1.07 -10.72
N PRO A 83 -2.35 -0.49 -11.56
CA PRO A 83 -1.08 0.04 -11.08
C PRO A 83 -1.24 1.36 -10.33
N ARG A 84 -0.36 1.61 -9.37
CA ARG A 84 -0.27 2.87 -8.62
C ARG A 84 -0.14 4.10 -9.53
N ALA A 85 0.53 3.96 -10.67
CA ALA A 85 0.63 5.04 -11.66
C ALA A 85 -0.72 5.48 -12.25
N TYR A 86 -1.75 4.62 -12.20
CA TYR A 86 -3.11 4.94 -12.63
C TYR A 86 -3.93 5.58 -11.52
N LEU A 87 -3.82 5.04 -10.28
CA LEU A 87 -4.52 5.54 -9.09
C LEU A 87 -3.80 5.07 -7.83
N ASP A 88 -3.45 6.01 -6.94
CA ASP A 88 -2.77 5.73 -5.67
C ASP A 88 -3.78 5.57 -4.53
N LEU A 89 -3.94 4.33 -4.06
CA LEU A 89 -4.85 3.98 -2.97
C LEU A 89 -4.35 4.41 -1.58
N ASN A 90 -3.09 4.82 -1.46
CA ASN A 90 -2.52 5.26 -0.18
C ASN A 90 -2.41 6.79 -0.09
N ARG A 91 -3.41 7.48 -0.67
CA ARG A 91 -3.66 8.93 -0.63
C ARG A 91 -5.09 9.20 -0.17
N GLU A 92 -5.39 10.44 0.24
CA GLU A 92 -6.77 10.88 0.43
C GLU A 92 -7.52 10.82 -0.91
N PRO A 93 -8.83 10.47 -0.92
CA PRO A 93 -9.54 10.25 -2.19
C PRO A 93 -9.52 11.46 -3.14
N TYR A 94 -9.49 12.68 -2.59
CA TYR A 94 -9.50 13.92 -3.34
C TYR A 94 -8.22 14.76 -3.14
N GLU A 95 -7.09 14.12 -2.88
CA GLU A 95 -5.76 14.75 -2.88
C GLU A 95 -5.30 14.93 -4.34
N LEU A 96 -5.78 16.01 -5.00
CA LEU A 96 -5.72 16.20 -6.43
C LEU A 96 -4.84 17.38 -6.84
N ASP A 97 -4.03 17.17 -7.89
CA ASP A 97 -3.16 18.19 -8.48
C ASP A 97 -3.94 19.04 -9.48
N PRO A 98 -4.08 20.38 -9.25
CA PRO A 98 -4.75 21.28 -10.21
C PRO A 98 -4.07 21.33 -11.57
N GLU A 99 -2.77 21.01 -11.66
CA GLU A 99 -2.04 20.99 -12.92
C GLU A 99 -2.37 19.75 -13.77
N LEU A 100 -2.92 18.70 -13.16
CA LEU A 100 -3.27 17.45 -13.82
C LEU A 100 -4.58 17.55 -14.61
N VAL A 101 -5.53 18.40 -14.19
CA VAL A 101 -6.91 18.43 -14.75
C VAL A 101 -7.20 19.69 -15.53
N LEU A 102 -8.12 19.59 -16.50
CA LEU A 102 -8.53 20.70 -17.35
C LEU A 102 -9.52 21.62 -16.63
N GLU A 103 -10.50 21.03 -15.96
CA GLU A 103 -11.59 21.75 -15.31
C GLU A 103 -11.22 22.11 -13.86
N PRO A 104 -11.89 23.12 -13.27
CA PRO A 104 -11.72 23.45 -11.86
C PRO A 104 -12.01 22.25 -10.94
N LEU A 105 -11.15 22.01 -9.96
CA LEU A 105 -11.34 20.96 -8.96
C LEU A 105 -12.52 21.27 -8.02
N PRO A 106 -13.18 20.23 -7.48
CA PRO A 106 -14.21 20.42 -6.45
C PRO A 106 -13.66 21.16 -5.22
N ALA A 107 -14.49 21.98 -4.59
CA ALA A 107 -14.09 22.78 -3.42
C ALA A 107 -13.57 21.98 -2.23
N HIS A 108 -13.92 20.69 -2.14
CA HIS A 108 -13.45 19.78 -1.11
C HIS A 108 -12.13 19.07 -1.44
N ALA A 109 -11.56 19.29 -2.64
CA ALA A 109 -10.29 18.69 -3.02
C ALA A 109 -9.13 19.26 -2.20
N ASN A 110 -8.26 18.37 -1.70
CA ASN A 110 -7.01 18.74 -1.07
C ASN A 110 -5.96 19.02 -2.14
N THR A 111 -5.71 20.30 -2.40
CA THR A 111 -4.74 20.77 -3.41
C THR A 111 -3.45 21.31 -2.83
N GLN A 112 -3.30 21.27 -1.48
CA GLN A 112 -2.21 21.95 -0.77
C GLN A 112 -1.21 21.00 -0.14
N SER A 113 -1.36 19.68 -0.32
CA SER A 113 -0.44 18.73 0.27
C SER A 113 0.94 18.80 -0.42
N ILE A 114 2.00 18.47 0.34
CA ILE A 114 3.37 18.34 -0.21
C ILE A 114 3.41 17.32 -1.36
N ARG A 115 2.56 16.31 -1.32
CA ARG A 115 2.47 15.27 -2.35
C ARG A 115 1.88 15.82 -3.63
N VAL A 116 0.82 16.61 -3.54
CA VAL A 116 0.23 17.32 -4.68
C VAL A 116 1.24 18.27 -5.29
N ALA A 117 1.94 19.06 -4.48
CA ALA A 117 3.01 19.94 -4.96
C ALA A 117 4.13 19.16 -5.70
N GLY A 118 4.35 17.90 -5.33
CA GLY A 118 5.28 16.98 -6.00
C GLY A 118 4.65 16.19 -7.15
N GLY A 119 3.40 16.44 -7.56
CA GLY A 119 2.73 15.68 -8.62
C GLY A 119 2.31 14.25 -8.23
N LEU A 120 2.22 13.95 -6.92
CA LEU A 120 1.98 12.62 -6.35
C LEU A 120 0.64 12.52 -5.61
N GLY A 121 -0.40 13.16 -6.13
CA GLY A 121 -1.77 13.05 -5.62
C GLY A 121 -2.38 11.66 -5.81
N THR A 122 -3.68 11.54 -5.54
CA THR A 122 -4.46 10.29 -5.70
C THR A 122 -4.42 9.78 -7.15
N VAL A 123 -4.50 10.68 -8.12
CA VAL A 123 -4.10 10.41 -9.50
C VAL A 123 -2.75 11.09 -9.71
N ALA A 124 -1.69 10.30 -9.84
CA ALA A 124 -0.35 10.83 -9.97
C ALA A 124 -0.15 11.50 -11.35
N ARG A 125 0.48 12.68 -11.37
CA ARG A 125 0.94 13.34 -12.59
C ARG A 125 2.29 12.83 -13.02
N ILE A 126 3.13 12.44 -12.06
CA ILE A 126 4.50 11.97 -12.30
C ILE A 126 4.75 10.58 -11.76
N VAL A 127 5.77 9.90 -12.32
CA VAL A 127 6.40 8.70 -11.75
C VAL A 127 7.76 9.08 -11.15
N ALA A 128 8.53 8.10 -10.76
CA ALA A 128 9.90 8.27 -10.28
C ALA A 128 10.71 9.25 -11.16
N ASP A 129 11.59 10.02 -10.51
CA ASP A 129 12.47 11.03 -11.14
C ASP A 129 11.75 12.20 -11.84
N GLY A 130 10.47 12.42 -11.51
CA GLY A 130 9.70 13.54 -12.03
C GLY A 130 9.21 13.38 -13.47
N GLU A 131 9.19 12.16 -14.01
CA GLU A 131 8.70 11.89 -15.35
C GLU A 131 7.17 11.95 -15.40
N GLU A 132 6.62 12.83 -16.23
CA GLU A 132 5.18 13.02 -16.38
C GLU A 132 4.52 11.82 -17.06
N ILE A 133 3.44 11.32 -16.47
CA ILE A 133 2.69 10.17 -17.00
C ILE A 133 1.91 10.56 -18.25
N TYR A 134 1.26 11.73 -18.25
CA TYR A 134 0.32 12.13 -19.28
C TYR A 134 0.91 13.20 -20.19
N PRO A 135 0.65 13.14 -21.52
CA PRO A 135 1.10 14.16 -22.48
C PRO A 135 0.31 15.46 -22.37
N SER A 136 -0.89 15.43 -21.76
CA SER A 136 -1.78 16.56 -21.57
C SER A 136 -2.61 16.38 -20.30
N ARG A 137 -3.26 17.45 -19.86
CA ARG A 137 -4.18 17.39 -18.71
C ARG A 137 -5.35 16.45 -18.99
N LEU A 138 -5.79 15.78 -17.93
CA LEU A 138 -6.95 14.89 -17.96
C LEU A 138 -8.25 15.67 -17.77
N ARG A 139 -9.35 15.11 -18.25
CA ARG A 139 -10.68 15.60 -17.88
C ARG A 139 -10.98 15.25 -16.43
N LEU A 140 -11.59 16.18 -15.70
CA LEU A 140 -11.96 15.96 -14.30
C LEU A 140 -12.87 14.74 -14.14
N GLU A 141 -13.82 14.55 -15.05
CA GLU A 141 -14.72 13.39 -15.03
C GLU A 141 -13.97 12.05 -15.03
N ASN A 142 -12.85 11.95 -15.77
CA ASN A 142 -12.04 10.74 -15.81
C ASN A 142 -11.29 10.50 -14.50
N VAL A 143 -10.81 11.56 -13.86
CA VAL A 143 -10.17 11.50 -12.55
C VAL A 143 -11.18 11.05 -11.49
N LEU A 144 -12.38 11.65 -11.50
CA LEU A 144 -13.44 11.27 -10.56
C LEU A 144 -13.95 9.86 -10.79
N ALA A 145 -14.08 9.40 -12.04
CA ALA A 145 -14.48 8.03 -12.36
C ALA A 145 -13.50 6.99 -11.78
N ARG A 146 -12.18 7.26 -11.81
CA ARG A 146 -11.18 6.38 -11.16
C ARG A 146 -11.40 6.29 -9.66
N ILE A 147 -11.70 7.42 -9.02
CA ILE A 147 -11.96 7.47 -7.57
C ILE A 147 -13.24 6.69 -7.24
N GLU A 148 -14.32 6.95 -7.94
CA GLU A 148 -15.61 6.30 -7.69
C GLU A 148 -15.59 4.80 -7.96
N GLN A 149 -14.96 4.38 -9.05
CA GLN A 149 -15.06 3.00 -9.51
C GLN A 149 -13.94 2.08 -9.00
N LEU A 150 -12.80 2.62 -8.57
CA LEU A 150 -11.66 1.83 -8.13
C LEU A 150 -11.27 2.11 -6.68
N TYR A 151 -11.16 3.40 -6.31
CA TYR A 151 -10.68 3.79 -4.98
C TYR A 151 -11.70 3.41 -3.89
N PHE A 152 -12.95 3.89 -4.01
CA PHE A 152 -13.95 3.62 -2.98
C PHE A 152 -14.30 2.14 -2.83
N PRO A 153 -14.45 1.33 -3.89
CA PRO A 153 -14.66 -0.10 -3.74
C PRO A 153 -13.53 -0.82 -2.99
N PHE A 154 -12.26 -0.48 -3.28
CA PHE A 154 -11.12 -1.05 -2.55
C PHE A 154 -11.16 -0.69 -1.06
N HIS A 155 -11.35 0.60 -0.75
CA HIS A 155 -11.38 1.08 0.64
C HIS A 155 -12.60 0.59 1.42
N ALA A 156 -13.75 0.43 0.76
CA ALA A 156 -14.94 -0.16 1.36
C ALA A 156 -14.67 -1.62 1.77
N GLU A 157 -14.05 -2.39 0.90
CA GLU A 157 -13.71 -3.79 1.21
C GLU A 157 -12.62 -3.89 2.29
N LEU A 158 -11.57 -3.07 2.23
CA LEU A 158 -10.55 -3.03 3.28
C LEU A 158 -11.16 -2.68 4.64
N SER A 159 -12.05 -1.68 4.68
CA SER A 159 -12.78 -1.28 5.90
C SER A 159 -13.67 -2.41 6.43
N ARG A 160 -14.34 -3.14 5.53
CA ARG A 160 -15.16 -4.30 5.88
C ARG A 160 -14.30 -5.41 6.52
N LEU A 161 -13.17 -5.75 5.92
CA LEU A 161 -12.24 -6.77 6.44
C LEU A 161 -11.71 -6.39 7.82
N VAL A 162 -11.27 -5.15 8.02
CA VAL A 162 -10.77 -4.65 9.30
C VAL A 162 -11.87 -4.65 10.36
N THR A 163 -13.07 -4.19 10.03
CA THR A 163 -14.22 -4.15 10.95
C THR A 163 -14.64 -5.54 11.37
N GLN A 164 -14.82 -6.44 10.42
CA GLN A 164 -15.17 -7.83 10.69
C GLN A 164 -14.11 -8.53 11.55
N THR A 165 -12.83 -8.29 11.29
CA THR A 165 -11.74 -8.83 12.11
C THR A 165 -11.84 -8.33 13.55
N ARG A 166 -12.05 -7.02 13.75
CA ARG A 166 -12.21 -6.44 15.07
C ARG A 166 -13.43 -7.00 15.81
N GLU A 167 -14.55 -7.19 15.12
CA GLU A 167 -15.75 -7.78 15.70
C GLU A 167 -15.54 -9.22 16.15
N ASN A 168 -14.83 -10.02 15.35
CA ASN A 168 -14.57 -11.42 15.65
C ASN A 168 -13.57 -11.65 16.78
N PHE A 169 -12.55 -10.76 16.90
CA PHE A 169 -11.42 -10.97 17.81
C PHE A 169 -11.32 -9.92 18.94
N GLY A 170 -12.17 -8.87 18.92
CA GLY A 170 -12.09 -7.75 19.87
C GLY A 170 -11.11 -6.65 19.46
N TYR A 171 -10.19 -6.95 18.53
CA TYR A 171 -9.26 -6.00 17.93
C TYR A 171 -8.86 -6.45 16.52
N ALA A 172 -8.24 -5.56 15.75
CA ALA A 172 -7.69 -5.87 14.43
C ALA A 172 -6.30 -5.25 14.26
N VAL A 173 -5.41 -5.97 13.57
CA VAL A 173 -4.10 -5.48 13.14
C VAL A 173 -4.06 -5.48 11.62
N LEU A 174 -3.98 -4.29 11.02
CA LEU A 174 -3.77 -4.10 9.59
C LEU A 174 -2.28 -3.94 9.32
N ILE A 175 -1.73 -4.80 8.47
CA ILE A 175 -0.38 -4.66 7.91
C ILE A 175 -0.52 -4.18 6.47
N ASP A 176 -0.14 -2.92 6.23
CA ASP A 176 -0.15 -2.29 4.90
C ASP A 176 1.21 -2.52 4.24
N CYS A 177 1.24 -3.43 3.27
CA CYS A 177 2.45 -4.01 2.70
C CYS A 177 2.91 -3.23 1.47
N HIS A 178 4.11 -2.69 1.54
CA HIS A 178 4.75 -1.87 0.50
C HIS A 178 6.18 -2.28 0.24
N SER A 179 6.76 -1.66 -0.77
CA SER A 179 8.20 -1.72 -1.03
C SER A 179 8.75 -0.35 -1.40
N MET A 180 9.99 -0.12 -1.03
CA MET A 180 10.72 1.10 -1.33
C MET A 180 11.89 0.83 -2.30
N PRO A 181 12.27 1.82 -3.14
CA PRO A 181 13.47 1.71 -3.97
C PRO A 181 14.73 1.42 -3.13
N SER A 182 15.64 0.61 -3.66
CA SER A 182 16.92 0.32 -2.98
C SER A 182 17.81 1.57 -2.77
N THR A 183 17.49 2.65 -3.49
CA THR A 183 18.13 3.97 -3.34
C THR A 183 17.55 4.81 -2.20
N ALA A 184 16.44 4.38 -1.56
CA ALA A 184 15.84 5.09 -0.44
C ALA A 184 16.86 5.26 0.69
N MET A 185 17.10 6.51 1.09
CA MET A 185 18.11 6.86 2.09
C MET A 185 17.45 7.15 3.43
N ALA A 186 18.06 6.67 4.51
CA ALA A 186 17.75 7.16 5.83
C ALA A 186 18.25 8.62 5.98
N PRO A 187 17.55 9.46 6.78
CA PRO A 187 17.98 10.84 7.05
C PRO A 187 19.43 10.90 7.55
N GLY A 188 20.20 11.88 7.06
CA GLY A 188 21.58 12.10 7.49
C GLY A 188 22.62 11.20 6.83
N GLY A 189 22.27 10.49 5.73
CA GLY A 189 23.23 9.64 5.01
C GLY A 189 23.58 8.34 5.72
N ALA A 190 22.79 7.93 6.73
CA ALA A 190 22.93 6.67 7.42
C ALA A 190 22.70 5.48 6.47
N GLN A 191 23.06 4.28 6.92
CA GLN A 191 22.89 3.05 6.14
C GLN A 191 21.47 2.92 5.57
N ARG A 192 21.38 2.49 4.32
CA ARG A 192 20.09 2.20 3.67
C ARG A 192 19.35 1.13 4.47
N PRO A 193 18.07 1.37 4.83
CA PRO A 193 17.29 0.37 5.55
C PRO A 193 16.93 -0.80 4.62
N ASP A 194 16.86 -1.99 5.20
CA ASP A 194 16.26 -3.15 4.56
C ASP A 194 14.73 -3.12 4.71
N ILE A 195 14.29 -2.67 5.88
CA ILE A 195 12.88 -2.60 6.28
C ILE A 195 12.62 -1.23 6.93
N VAL A 196 11.50 -0.60 6.57
CA VAL A 196 10.97 0.54 7.31
C VAL A 196 9.59 0.18 7.85
N ILE A 197 9.36 0.46 9.13
CA ILE A 197 8.08 0.26 9.80
C ILE A 197 7.50 1.63 10.10
N GLY A 198 6.33 1.93 9.53
CA GLY A 198 5.59 3.17 9.72
C GLY A 198 4.36 2.93 10.60
N ASP A 199 4.33 3.58 11.77
CA ASP A 199 3.20 3.55 12.70
C ASP A 199 2.68 4.97 13.02
N ARG A 200 2.98 5.92 12.12
CA ARG A 200 2.62 7.34 12.30
C ARG A 200 3.15 7.91 13.62
N PHE A 201 4.40 7.56 13.96
CA PHE A 201 5.06 7.94 15.21
C PHE A 201 4.29 7.52 16.47
N GLY A 202 3.74 6.29 16.45
CA GLY A 202 2.95 5.70 17.54
C GLY A 202 1.45 6.09 17.51
N ALA A 203 1.00 6.86 16.52
CA ALA A 203 -0.41 7.29 16.46
C ALA A 203 -1.35 6.21 15.88
N SER A 204 -0.86 5.28 15.08
CA SER A 204 -1.69 4.29 14.36
C SER A 204 -1.64 2.88 14.93
N ALA A 205 -0.72 2.58 15.85
CA ALA A 205 -0.59 1.26 16.45
C ALA A 205 -0.09 1.35 17.90
N ASP A 206 -0.32 0.28 18.67
CA ASP A 206 0.31 0.11 19.98
C ASP A 206 1.84 0.02 19.79
N PRO A 207 2.66 0.79 20.52
CA PRO A 207 4.11 0.76 20.39
C PRO A 207 4.73 -0.64 20.62
N ARG A 208 4.12 -1.47 21.48
CA ARG A 208 4.59 -2.84 21.73
C ARG A 208 4.54 -3.69 20.48
N LEU A 209 3.50 -3.50 19.64
CA LEU A 209 3.37 -4.19 18.36
C LEU A 209 4.47 -3.75 17.37
N THR A 210 4.71 -2.44 17.25
CA THR A 210 5.78 -1.89 16.41
C THR A 210 7.15 -2.41 16.82
N LEU A 211 7.42 -2.45 18.13
CA LEU A 211 8.68 -2.97 18.67
C LEU A 211 8.84 -4.47 18.44
N LEU A 212 7.78 -5.26 18.60
CA LEU A 212 7.82 -6.69 18.31
C LEU A 212 8.18 -6.94 16.83
N ILE A 213 7.51 -6.24 15.89
CA ILE A 213 7.80 -6.38 14.45
C ILE A 213 9.25 -5.99 14.16
N ARG A 214 9.73 -4.89 14.71
CA ARG A 214 11.13 -4.44 14.57
C ARG A 214 12.10 -5.53 15.04
N ASP A 215 11.89 -6.04 16.24
CA ASP A 215 12.78 -7.01 16.87
C ASP A 215 12.81 -8.33 16.11
N GLU A 216 11.68 -8.75 15.53
CA GLU A 216 11.60 -9.94 14.68
C GLU A 216 12.46 -9.80 13.41
N PHE A 217 12.39 -8.64 12.72
CA PHE A 217 13.27 -8.39 11.59
C PHE A 217 14.73 -8.27 11.99
N GLN A 218 15.05 -7.55 13.07
CA GLN A 218 16.43 -7.37 13.53
C GLN A 218 17.07 -8.68 13.95
N ARG A 219 16.35 -9.57 14.64
CA ARG A 219 16.85 -10.92 15.01
C ARG A 219 17.24 -11.77 13.78
N ARG A 220 16.65 -11.50 12.62
CA ARG A 220 16.97 -12.14 11.34
C ARG A 220 18.01 -11.39 10.51
N GLY A 221 18.64 -10.36 11.10
CA GLY A 221 19.76 -9.62 10.52
C GLY A 221 19.35 -8.45 9.59
N PHE A 222 18.08 -8.06 9.54
CA PHE A 222 17.65 -6.91 8.74
C PHE A 222 17.92 -5.59 9.45
N LYS A 223 18.28 -4.57 8.66
CA LYS A 223 18.42 -3.18 9.11
C LYS A 223 17.06 -2.52 9.11
N VAL A 224 16.52 -2.28 10.29
CA VAL A 224 15.17 -1.73 10.46
C VAL A 224 15.23 -0.27 10.88
N GLN A 225 14.42 0.57 10.23
CA GLN A 225 14.15 1.96 10.62
C GLN A 225 12.67 2.11 10.99
N LEU A 226 12.38 3.00 11.94
CA LEU A 226 11.02 3.35 12.31
C LEU A 226 10.65 4.74 11.79
N ASN A 227 9.52 4.82 11.07
CA ASN A 227 8.90 6.07 10.62
C ASN A 227 9.75 6.96 9.68
N ARG A 228 10.91 6.51 9.24
CA ARG A 228 11.79 7.27 8.36
C ARG A 228 12.47 6.37 7.35
N PRO A 229 12.40 6.73 6.05
CA PRO A 229 11.77 7.91 5.47
C PRO A 229 10.23 7.82 5.35
N TYR A 230 9.61 6.67 5.65
CA TYR A 230 8.18 6.41 5.48
C TYR A 230 7.51 6.16 6.84
N ALA A 231 6.63 7.09 7.26
CA ALA A 231 5.96 7.00 8.56
C ALA A 231 4.58 6.31 8.49
N GLY A 232 4.12 5.96 7.31
CA GLY A 232 2.78 5.48 7.04
C GLY A 232 1.97 6.46 6.19
N GLY A 233 1.20 5.94 5.22
CA GLY A 233 0.35 6.70 4.32
C GLY A 233 -1.08 6.85 4.82
N TYR A 234 -1.99 7.12 3.89
CA TYR A 234 -3.42 7.31 4.18
C TYR A 234 -4.05 6.06 4.81
N ILE A 235 -3.77 4.87 4.28
CA ILE A 235 -4.32 3.61 4.81
C ILE A 235 -3.95 3.45 6.29
N THR A 236 -2.69 3.66 6.64
CA THR A 236 -2.20 3.57 8.01
C THR A 236 -2.87 4.62 8.92
N GLU A 237 -2.97 5.85 8.43
CA GLU A 237 -3.58 6.96 9.15
C GLU A 237 -5.09 6.77 9.33
N HIS A 238 -5.78 6.35 8.28
CA HIS A 238 -7.23 6.19 8.27
C HIS A 238 -7.71 5.04 9.17
N HIS A 239 -7.06 3.89 9.08
CA HIS A 239 -7.47 2.68 9.81
C HIS A 239 -6.85 2.56 11.20
N GLY A 240 -5.69 3.19 11.47
CA GLY A 240 -5.03 3.15 12.77
C GLY A 240 -5.79 3.96 13.82
N ARG A 241 -6.48 3.27 14.70
CA ARG A 241 -7.23 3.82 15.83
C ARG A 241 -7.02 2.91 17.06
N PRO A 242 -5.79 2.89 17.64
CA PRO A 242 -5.44 1.94 18.71
C PRO A 242 -6.38 2.05 19.92
N GLY A 243 -6.83 3.26 20.29
CA GLY A 243 -7.83 3.46 21.35
C GLY A 243 -9.22 2.88 21.04
N ARG A 244 -9.46 2.39 19.80
CA ARG A 244 -10.69 1.70 19.39
C ARG A 244 -10.44 0.24 18.99
N GLY A 245 -9.27 -0.30 19.34
CA GLY A 245 -8.89 -1.68 19.04
C GLY A 245 -8.52 -1.93 17.57
N THR A 246 -8.16 -0.91 16.80
CA THR A 246 -7.67 -1.09 15.44
C THR A 246 -6.26 -0.53 15.32
N HIS A 247 -5.30 -1.40 15.04
CA HIS A 247 -3.89 -1.04 14.84
C HIS A 247 -3.57 -1.13 13.36
N ALA A 248 -2.84 -0.15 12.82
CA ALA A 248 -2.38 -0.17 11.43
C ALA A 248 -0.89 0.16 11.38
N ILE A 249 -0.13 -0.68 10.67
CA ILE A 249 1.32 -0.54 10.47
C ILE A 249 1.62 -0.68 8.99
N GLN A 250 2.36 0.29 8.45
CA GLN A 250 2.94 0.20 7.12
C GLN A 250 4.29 -0.51 7.19
N LEU A 251 4.48 -1.48 6.31
CA LEU A 251 5.74 -2.21 6.17
C LEU A 251 6.33 -1.94 4.80
N GLU A 252 7.49 -1.31 4.76
CA GLU A 252 8.24 -1.00 3.54
C GLU A 252 9.44 -1.94 3.41
N ILE A 253 9.48 -2.71 2.35
CA ILE A 253 10.55 -3.66 2.06
C ILE A 253 11.47 -3.08 0.97
N ASN A 254 12.77 -3.06 1.21
CA ASN A 254 13.75 -2.64 0.20
C ASN A 254 13.70 -3.58 -1.01
N ARG A 255 13.39 -3.03 -2.18
CA ARG A 255 13.22 -3.79 -3.44
C ARG A 255 14.47 -4.57 -3.82
N GLY A 256 15.65 -4.06 -3.54
CA GLY A 256 16.91 -4.75 -3.83
C GLY A 256 17.09 -6.09 -3.13
N LEU A 257 16.31 -6.36 -2.07
CA LEU A 257 16.33 -7.65 -1.36
C LEU A 257 15.72 -8.79 -2.18
N TYR A 258 14.79 -8.51 -3.11
CA TYR A 258 13.98 -9.54 -3.73
C TYR A 258 13.75 -9.37 -5.24
N ILE A 259 14.02 -8.21 -5.83
CA ILE A 259 13.93 -7.98 -7.27
C ILE A 259 15.17 -7.29 -7.83
N ASN A 260 15.36 -7.44 -9.15
CA ASN A 260 16.20 -6.57 -9.94
C ASN A 260 15.35 -5.38 -10.40
N GLU A 261 15.63 -4.18 -9.89
CA GLU A 261 14.84 -2.97 -10.17
C GLU A 261 14.95 -2.47 -11.61
N LEU A 262 15.95 -2.93 -12.37
CA LEU A 262 16.08 -2.59 -13.80
C LEU A 262 15.21 -3.46 -14.69
N THR A 263 15.01 -4.72 -14.31
CA THR A 263 14.25 -5.71 -15.12
C THR A 263 12.87 -6.01 -14.54
N PHE A 264 12.59 -5.61 -13.31
CA PHE A 264 11.40 -5.96 -12.53
C PHE A 264 11.16 -7.47 -12.45
N GLN A 265 12.25 -8.23 -12.35
CA GLN A 265 12.22 -9.68 -12.17
C GLN A 265 12.70 -10.06 -10.78
N GLU A 266 12.21 -11.16 -10.27
CA GLU A 266 12.68 -11.74 -9.02
C GLU A 266 14.21 -11.99 -9.08
N ASN A 267 14.91 -11.69 -8.01
CA ASN A 267 16.32 -12.00 -7.87
C ASN A 267 16.52 -13.22 -6.94
N SER A 268 17.77 -13.64 -6.71
CA SER A 268 18.10 -14.79 -5.86
C SER A 268 17.68 -14.63 -4.39
N GLY A 269 17.36 -13.44 -3.94
CA GLY A 269 16.91 -13.17 -2.56
C GLY A 269 15.41 -13.36 -2.35
N TYR A 270 14.61 -13.45 -3.45
CA TYR A 270 13.14 -13.50 -3.37
C TYR A 270 12.64 -14.66 -2.49
N GLN A 271 13.11 -15.88 -2.77
CA GLN A 271 12.66 -17.06 -2.03
C GLN A 271 13.00 -16.97 -0.54
N ARG A 272 14.24 -16.57 -0.23
CA ARG A 272 14.69 -16.39 1.16
C ARG A 272 13.86 -15.34 1.89
N LEU A 273 13.59 -14.21 1.26
CA LEU A 273 12.76 -13.15 1.87
C LEU A 273 11.34 -13.64 2.12
N SER A 274 10.73 -14.35 1.14
CA SER A 274 9.40 -14.92 1.29
C SER A 274 9.30 -15.86 2.50
N GLU A 275 10.27 -16.76 2.67
CA GLU A 275 10.33 -17.68 3.83
C GLU A 275 10.48 -16.93 5.14
N VAL A 276 11.34 -15.92 5.20
CA VAL A 276 11.53 -15.09 6.39
C VAL A 276 10.27 -14.32 6.75
N LEU A 277 9.56 -13.73 5.77
CA LEU A 277 8.32 -13.01 6.01
C LEU A 277 7.23 -13.93 6.59
N ILE A 278 7.10 -15.15 6.06
CA ILE A 278 6.15 -16.15 6.56
C ILE A 278 6.46 -16.53 8.02
N ASP A 279 7.74 -16.72 8.34
CA ASP A 279 8.17 -17.05 9.69
C ASP A 279 7.92 -15.90 10.68
N ILE A 280 8.22 -14.64 10.28
CA ILE A 280 7.89 -13.46 11.09
C ILE A 280 6.38 -13.36 11.31
N VAL A 281 5.57 -13.44 10.23
CA VAL A 281 4.10 -13.37 10.33
C VAL A 281 3.56 -14.46 11.27
N SER A 282 4.07 -15.69 11.16
CA SER A 282 3.69 -16.79 12.06
C SER A 282 4.02 -16.50 13.52
N THR A 283 5.15 -15.84 13.77
CA THR A 283 5.52 -15.37 15.11
C THR A 283 4.56 -14.28 15.61
N LEU A 284 4.24 -13.28 14.75
CA LEU A 284 3.29 -12.23 15.11
C LEU A 284 1.91 -12.80 15.47
N PHE A 285 1.42 -13.77 14.70
CA PHE A 285 0.12 -14.41 14.95
C PHE A 285 0.06 -15.10 16.32
N ARG A 286 1.18 -15.62 16.80
CA ARG A 286 1.30 -16.27 18.10
C ARG A 286 1.48 -15.28 19.25
N GLU A 287 2.31 -14.24 19.07
CA GLU A 287 2.73 -13.35 20.17
C GLU A 287 1.77 -12.17 20.39
N VAL A 288 1.17 -11.64 19.32
CA VAL A 288 0.33 -10.42 19.39
C VAL A 288 -0.90 -10.57 20.28
N PRO A 289 -1.60 -11.72 20.32
CA PRO A 289 -2.71 -11.89 21.27
C PRO A 289 -2.30 -11.61 22.72
N GLY A 290 -1.11 -12.08 23.17
CA GLY A 290 -0.61 -11.80 24.51
C GLY A 290 -0.23 -10.33 24.77
N ILE A 291 -0.03 -9.53 23.71
CA ILE A 291 0.32 -8.10 23.82
C ILE A 291 -0.94 -7.22 23.82
N LEU A 292 -1.92 -7.55 22.95
CA LEU A 292 -3.09 -6.71 22.66
C LEU A 292 -4.39 -7.23 23.27
N ASP A 293 -4.36 -8.31 24.05
CA ASP A 293 -5.58 -8.82 24.70
C ASP A 293 -5.99 -7.89 25.85
N TYR A 294 -6.88 -6.94 25.52
CA TYR A 294 -7.44 -5.99 26.47
C TYR A 294 -8.44 -6.64 27.46
N ARG A 295 -8.86 -7.90 27.24
CA ARG A 295 -9.79 -8.61 28.12
C ARG A 295 -9.10 -9.11 29.40
N ALA A 296 -7.81 -9.40 29.33
CA ALA A 296 -7.04 -9.85 30.50
C ALA A 296 -6.68 -8.72 31.50
N ALA A 297 -6.82 -7.47 31.12
CA ALA A 297 -6.50 -6.31 31.97
C ALA A 297 -7.72 -5.73 32.73
N ALA A 298 -8.90 -6.31 32.54
CA ALA A 298 -10.17 -5.85 33.17
C ALA A 298 -10.65 -6.79 34.32
N GLU A 299 -9.89 -7.80 34.68
CA GLU A 299 -10.03 -8.61 35.90
C GLU A 299 -8.97 -8.21 36.94
#